data_05010698bf0c5e938f3f3c4ace4a0edd
#
_entry.id   05010698bf0c5e938f3f3c4ace4a0edd
#
_cell.length_a   1.000
_cell.length_b   1.000
_cell.length_c   1.000
_cell.angle_alpha   90.00
_cell.angle_beta   90.00
_cell.angle_gamma   90.00
#
_symmetry.space_group_name_H-M   'P 1'
#
loop_
_entity.id
_entity.type
_entity.pdbx_description
1 polymer ?
#
loop_
_entity_poly.entity_id
_entity_poly.type
_entity_poly.pdbx_seq_one_letter_code
_entity_poly.pdbx_strand_id
1 'polypeptide(L)'
;DYNPNLLYKIPSAYTGLVGRVTYSYKNRYLAEFNAGYNGTENFAEGHRFGFFPAYSLGWVLSEESFFPENKAVSFVKIRGSYGEVGNDKIGGQRFLYLPTTYTYNTSDNNGNAIASNNAYFFGTLGQDYKKWDMTASEGKLGNPDLTWERAKKMNIGADIHFWDGRIKF
;
A
#
# COMPACT_ATOMS: atom_id res chain seq x y z
N ASP A 1 -27.73 -16.98 15.73
CA ASP A 1 -27.02 -15.68 15.78
C ASP A 1 -26.09 -15.56 14.58
N TYR A 2 -26.61 -14.98 13.50
CA TYR A 2 -25.80 -14.61 12.33
C TYR A 2 -24.92 -13.41 12.68
N ASN A 3 -23.61 -13.63 12.75
CA ASN A 3 -22.65 -12.54 12.99
C ASN A 3 -22.03 -12.10 11.65
N PRO A 4 -22.47 -10.99 11.06
CA PRO A 4 -21.95 -10.50 9.78
C PRO A 4 -20.47 -10.10 9.82
N ASN A 5 -19.87 -10.04 10.99
CA ASN A 5 -18.47 -9.65 11.19
C ASN A 5 -17.48 -10.83 11.18
N LEU A 6 -17.86 -12.00 10.66
CA LEU A 6 -16.94 -13.15 10.54
C LEU A 6 -15.67 -12.83 9.74
N LEU A 7 -15.74 -11.91 8.79
CA LEU A 7 -14.58 -11.44 8.02
C LEU A 7 -13.50 -10.78 8.89
N TYR A 8 -13.88 -10.20 10.04
CA TYR A 8 -12.91 -9.61 10.99
C TYR A 8 -12.25 -10.67 11.90
N LYS A 9 -12.79 -11.88 11.93
CA LYS A 9 -12.21 -13.00 12.70
C LYS A 9 -11.20 -13.82 11.90
N ILE A 10 -11.13 -13.60 10.58
CA ILE A 10 -10.13 -14.28 9.74
C ILE A 10 -8.77 -13.62 10.02
N PRO A 11 -7.77 -14.37 10.51
CA PRO A 11 -6.44 -13.83 10.75
C PRO A 11 -5.86 -13.28 9.45
N SER A 12 -5.07 -12.19 9.55
CA SER A 12 -4.36 -11.67 8.40
C SER A 12 -2.99 -12.33 8.30
N ALA A 13 -2.62 -12.72 7.08
CA ALA A 13 -1.31 -13.27 6.78
C ALA A 13 -0.51 -12.29 5.90
N TYR A 14 0.67 -11.96 6.37
CA TYR A 14 1.64 -11.14 5.65
C TYR A 14 3.01 -11.82 5.75
N THR A 15 3.71 -11.92 4.64
CA THR A 15 5.07 -12.45 4.60
C THR A 15 5.96 -11.53 3.81
N GLY A 16 7.24 -11.49 4.14
CA GLY A 16 8.19 -10.64 3.42
C GLY A 16 9.63 -11.06 3.61
N LEU A 17 10.41 -10.82 2.57
CA LEU A 17 11.85 -10.90 2.58
C LEU A 17 12.43 -9.53 2.25
N VAL A 18 13.38 -9.07 3.06
CA VAL A 18 14.03 -7.77 2.88
C VAL A 18 15.53 -7.99 2.79
N GLY A 19 16.14 -7.35 1.80
CA GLY A 19 17.58 -7.33 1.62
C GLY A 19 18.10 -5.90 1.48
N ARG A 20 19.32 -5.65 2.01
CA ARG A 20 20.02 -4.38 1.89
C ARG A 20 21.50 -4.63 1.57
N VAL A 21 22.01 -3.90 0.59
CA VAL A 21 23.43 -3.88 0.24
C VAL A 21 23.89 -2.43 0.24
N THR A 22 25.00 -2.17 0.93
CA THR A 22 25.63 -0.85 0.97
C THR A 22 27.05 -0.97 0.47
N TYR A 23 27.47 -0.01 -0.33
CA TYR A 23 28.83 0.07 -0.86
C TYR A 23 29.39 1.48 -0.65
N SER A 24 30.63 1.56 -0.20
CA SER A 24 31.35 2.81 -0.04
C SER A 24 32.74 2.67 -0.65
N TYR A 25 33.07 3.56 -1.58
CA TYR A 25 34.41 3.62 -2.17
C TYR A 25 35.14 4.90 -1.74
N LYS A 26 36.25 4.72 -1.04
CA LYS A 26 37.08 5.80 -0.51
C LYS A 26 36.33 6.88 0.28
N ASN A 27 35.20 6.54 0.89
CA ASN A 27 34.29 7.46 1.55
C ASN A 27 33.76 8.60 0.65
N ARG A 28 33.98 8.53 -0.66
CA ARG A 28 33.58 9.54 -1.65
C ARG A 28 32.28 9.15 -2.36
N TYR A 29 32.21 7.90 -2.80
CA TYR A 29 31.09 7.35 -3.55
C TYR A 29 30.34 6.37 -2.66
N LEU A 30 29.08 6.65 -2.43
CA LEU A 30 28.19 5.86 -1.59
C LEU A 30 27.08 5.32 -2.46
N ALA A 31 26.83 4.04 -2.39
CA ALA A 31 25.70 3.40 -3.06
C ALA A 31 24.96 2.48 -2.09
N GLU A 32 23.67 2.50 -2.16
CA GLU A 32 22.82 1.61 -1.38
C GLU A 32 21.71 1.05 -2.27
N PHE A 33 21.47 -0.23 -2.13
CA PHE A 33 20.37 -0.94 -2.74
C PHE A 33 19.57 -1.65 -1.67
N ASN A 34 18.28 -1.40 -1.64
CA ASN A 34 17.32 -2.10 -0.80
C ASN A 34 16.30 -2.81 -1.69
N ALA A 35 15.92 -4.00 -1.30
CA ALA A 35 14.87 -4.74 -1.97
C ALA A 35 13.93 -5.36 -0.95
N GLY A 36 12.64 -5.16 -1.13
CA GLY A 36 11.58 -5.84 -0.40
C GLY A 36 10.79 -6.73 -1.34
N TYR A 37 10.56 -7.98 -0.96
CA TYR A 37 9.68 -8.91 -1.64
C TYR A 37 8.60 -9.31 -0.65
N ASN A 38 7.42 -8.73 -0.79
CA ASN A 38 6.33 -8.84 0.19
C ASN A 38 5.14 -9.54 -0.41
N GLY A 39 4.47 -10.35 0.41
CA GLY A 39 3.27 -11.08 0.04
C GLY A 39 2.13 -10.86 1.03
N THR A 40 0.92 -10.70 0.51
CA THR A 40 -0.31 -10.53 1.28
C THR A 40 -1.40 -11.44 0.75
N GLU A 41 -2.30 -11.87 1.62
CA GLU A 41 -3.48 -12.64 1.26
C GLU A 41 -4.61 -11.81 0.65
N ASN A 42 -4.51 -10.47 0.72
CA ASN A 42 -5.54 -9.56 0.23
C ASN A 42 -5.75 -9.63 -1.29
N PHE A 43 -4.82 -10.25 -2.02
CA PHE A 43 -4.88 -10.42 -3.47
C PHE A 43 -5.06 -11.87 -3.88
N ALA A 44 -5.58 -12.08 -5.08
CA ALA A 44 -5.76 -13.40 -5.67
C ALA A 44 -4.43 -14.15 -5.84
N GLU A 45 -4.50 -15.45 -5.98
CA GLU A 45 -3.34 -16.28 -6.29
C GLU A 45 -2.68 -15.78 -7.58
N GLY A 46 -1.35 -15.68 -7.57
CA GLY A 46 -0.56 -15.07 -8.66
C GLY A 46 -0.32 -13.57 -8.52
N HIS A 47 -1.13 -12.82 -7.73
CA HIS A 47 -0.99 -11.37 -7.53
C HIS A 47 -0.59 -10.99 -6.10
N ARG A 48 -0.37 -11.99 -5.24
CA ARG A 48 -0.09 -11.79 -3.80
C ARG A 48 1.25 -11.15 -3.52
N PHE A 49 2.25 -11.36 -4.38
CA PHE A 49 3.62 -10.92 -4.13
C PHE A 49 3.98 -9.68 -4.93
N GLY A 50 4.64 -8.74 -4.26
CA GLY A 50 5.17 -7.51 -4.85
C GLY A 50 6.66 -7.35 -4.58
N PHE A 51 7.42 -6.92 -5.59
CA PHE A 51 8.83 -6.55 -5.46
C PHE A 51 8.96 -5.03 -5.43
N PHE A 52 9.65 -4.51 -4.39
CA PHE A 52 9.78 -3.09 -4.11
C PHE A 52 11.25 -2.72 -3.95
N PRO A 53 11.92 -2.32 -5.04
CA PRO A 53 13.31 -1.89 -5.00
C PRO A 53 13.44 -0.43 -4.55
N ALA A 54 14.57 -0.12 -3.92
CA ALA A 54 14.99 1.24 -3.65
C ALA A 54 16.51 1.38 -3.84
N TYR A 55 16.92 2.49 -4.44
CA TYR A 55 18.30 2.81 -4.74
C TYR A 55 18.65 4.15 -4.15
N SER A 56 19.83 4.29 -3.59
CA SER A 56 20.37 5.58 -3.23
C SER A 56 21.83 5.71 -3.63
N LEU A 57 22.19 6.89 -4.09
CA LEU A 57 23.55 7.26 -4.44
C LEU A 57 23.93 8.51 -3.66
N GLY A 58 25.18 8.54 -3.20
CA GLY A 58 25.75 9.70 -2.54
C GLY A 58 27.17 9.96 -3.05
N TRP A 59 27.47 11.23 -3.27
CA TRP A 59 28.80 11.68 -3.65
C TRP A 59 29.27 12.75 -2.70
N VAL A 60 30.38 12.47 -2.02
CA VAL A 60 31.01 13.39 -1.08
C VAL A 60 32.03 14.22 -1.85
N LEU A 61 31.61 15.39 -2.31
CA LEU A 61 32.42 16.29 -3.11
C LEU A 61 33.62 16.84 -2.33
N SER A 62 33.46 17.07 -1.03
CA SER A 62 34.52 17.59 -0.17
C SER A 62 35.74 16.66 -0.04
N GLU A 63 35.59 15.38 -0.38
CA GLU A 63 36.70 14.40 -0.36
C GLU A 63 37.40 14.31 -1.72
N GLU A 64 36.98 15.05 -2.72
CA GLU A 64 37.62 15.03 -4.03
C GLU A 64 38.84 15.94 -4.08
N SER A 65 39.84 15.55 -4.88
CA SER A 65 41.11 16.28 -5.01
C SER A 65 40.97 17.68 -5.64
N PHE A 66 39.89 17.93 -6.36
CA PHE A 66 39.60 19.24 -6.95
C PHE A 66 38.88 20.21 -5.98
N PHE A 67 38.39 19.67 -4.85
CA PHE A 67 37.67 20.50 -3.89
C PHE A 67 38.69 21.34 -3.08
N PRO A 68 38.56 22.67 -3.07
CA PRO A 68 39.48 23.52 -2.34
C PRO A 68 39.28 23.34 -0.83
N GLU A 69 40.39 23.11 -0.11
CA GLU A 69 40.37 23.15 1.36
C GLU A 69 40.00 24.55 1.83
N ASN A 70 38.78 24.70 2.26
CA ASN A 70 38.21 25.98 2.69
C ASN A 70 37.55 25.83 4.06
N LYS A 71 37.97 26.68 5.02
CA LYS A 71 37.34 26.71 6.36
C LYS A 71 35.88 27.14 6.35
N ALA A 72 35.43 27.83 5.29
CA ALA A 72 34.06 28.26 5.19
C ALA A 72 33.11 27.10 4.85
N VAL A 73 33.51 26.19 3.96
CA VAL A 73 32.71 25.00 3.58
C VAL A 73 33.53 23.75 3.86
N SER A 74 33.24 23.07 4.94
CA SER A 74 34.01 21.92 5.43
C SER A 74 33.55 20.58 4.89
N PHE A 75 32.28 20.48 4.46
CA PHE A 75 31.71 19.24 3.95
C PHE A 75 30.63 19.54 2.92
N VAL A 76 30.67 18.82 1.79
CA VAL A 76 29.63 18.86 0.76
C VAL A 76 29.35 17.44 0.28
N LYS A 77 28.10 17.02 0.39
CA LYS A 77 27.62 15.76 -0.12
C LYS A 77 26.35 15.96 -0.93
N ILE A 78 26.32 15.41 -2.13
CA ILE A 78 25.11 15.33 -2.94
C ILE A 78 24.55 13.92 -2.80
N ARG A 79 23.24 13.79 -2.69
CA ARG A 79 22.55 12.51 -2.60
C ARG A 79 21.31 12.47 -3.47
N GLY A 80 21.05 11.30 -4.03
CA GLY A 80 19.83 11.02 -4.78
C GLY A 80 19.29 9.67 -4.38
N SER A 81 17.98 9.54 -4.31
CA SER A 81 17.33 8.25 -4.06
C SER A 81 16.08 8.09 -4.89
N TYR A 82 15.82 6.86 -5.26
CA TYR A 82 14.59 6.40 -5.89
C TYR A 82 14.13 5.13 -5.21
N GLY A 83 12.85 5.01 -4.96
CA GLY A 83 12.29 3.83 -4.36
C GLY A 83 10.82 3.62 -4.68
N GLU A 84 10.42 2.37 -4.64
CA GLU A 84 9.03 1.95 -4.77
C GLU A 84 8.53 1.41 -3.43
N VAL A 85 7.30 1.78 -3.07
CA VAL A 85 6.61 1.30 -1.86
C VAL A 85 5.28 0.71 -2.27
N GLY A 86 4.98 -0.49 -1.76
CA GLY A 86 3.71 -1.17 -1.98
C GLY A 86 2.72 -0.91 -0.84
N ASN A 87 1.44 -0.77 -1.21
CA ASN A 87 0.33 -0.74 -0.28
C ASN A 87 -0.68 -1.83 -0.67
N ASP A 88 -1.03 -2.69 0.28
CA ASP A 88 -2.00 -3.78 0.11
C ASP A 88 -3.40 -3.43 0.67
N LYS A 89 -3.54 -2.28 1.35
CA LYS A 89 -4.79 -1.83 1.96
C LYS A 89 -5.57 -0.93 1.01
N ILE A 90 -6.02 -1.48 -0.10
CA ILE A 90 -6.79 -0.75 -1.11
C ILE A 90 -8.24 -0.60 -0.63
N GLY A 91 -8.69 0.64 -0.48
CA GLY A 91 -10.08 0.94 -0.10
C GLY A 91 -10.52 0.46 1.29
N GLY A 92 -9.58 0.05 2.15
CA GLY A 92 -9.88 -0.38 3.52
C GLY A 92 -10.63 -1.72 3.66
N GLN A 93 -10.87 -2.42 2.55
CA GLN A 93 -11.54 -3.73 2.52
C GLN A 93 -10.54 -4.86 2.25
N ARG A 94 -10.84 -6.03 2.81
CA ARG A 94 -10.07 -7.26 2.55
C ARG A 94 -10.71 -8.06 1.43
N PHE A 95 -9.90 -8.86 0.74
CA PHE A 95 -10.37 -9.82 -0.26
C PHE A 95 -11.21 -9.22 -1.38
N LEU A 96 -10.82 -8.05 -1.89
CA LEU A 96 -11.51 -7.37 -2.99
C LEU A 96 -11.56 -8.18 -4.30
N TYR A 97 -10.79 -9.25 -4.39
CA TYR A 97 -10.79 -10.16 -5.51
C TYR A 97 -11.95 -11.17 -5.47
N LEU A 98 -12.58 -11.33 -4.29
CA LEU A 98 -13.74 -12.21 -4.15
C LEU A 98 -15.02 -11.43 -4.50
N PRO A 99 -15.90 -12.02 -5.32
CA PRO A 99 -17.22 -11.44 -5.54
C PRO A 99 -18.06 -11.55 -4.26
N THR A 100 -18.75 -10.49 -3.92
CA THR A 100 -19.83 -10.56 -2.93
C THR A 100 -21.10 -10.98 -3.67
N THR A 101 -21.51 -12.23 -3.51
CA THR A 101 -22.55 -12.81 -4.36
C THR A 101 -23.89 -12.09 -4.21
N TYR A 102 -24.28 -11.75 -2.98
CA TYR A 102 -25.52 -11.02 -2.72
C TYR A 102 -25.40 -10.13 -1.48
N THR A 103 -26.04 -8.97 -1.54
CA THR A 103 -26.24 -8.11 -0.38
C THR A 103 -27.71 -8.22 0.03
N TYR A 104 -27.95 -8.64 1.26
CA TYR A 104 -29.32 -8.72 1.82
C TYR A 104 -29.71 -7.35 2.39
N ASN A 105 -30.76 -6.77 1.85
CA ASN A 105 -31.37 -5.55 2.40
C ASN A 105 -32.60 -5.96 3.22
N THR A 106 -32.50 -5.83 4.53
CA THR A 106 -33.55 -6.31 5.42
C THR A 106 -34.66 -5.29 5.70
N SER A 107 -34.35 -4.00 5.80
CA SER A 107 -35.37 -2.96 6.00
C SER A 107 -34.75 -1.57 6.02
N ASP A 108 -35.59 -0.54 5.83
CA ASP A 108 -35.22 0.83 6.17
C ASP A 108 -35.25 1.03 7.71
N ASN A 109 -34.80 2.20 8.16
CA ASN A 109 -34.75 2.55 9.59
C ASN A 109 -36.18 2.58 10.24
N ASN A 110 -37.23 2.47 9.45
CA ASN A 110 -38.64 2.43 9.90
C ASN A 110 -39.23 1.02 9.81
N GLY A 111 -38.40 0.01 9.49
CA GLY A 111 -38.89 -1.38 9.37
C GLY A 111 -39.60 -1.72 8.07
N ASN A 112 -39.63 -0.80 7.08
CA ASN A 112 -40.20 -1.07 5.79
C ASN A 112 -39.19 -1.80 4.90
N ALA A 113 -39.60 -2.85 4.20
CA ALA A 113 -38.75 -3.52 3.22
C ALA A 113 -38.36 -2.54 2.11
N ILE A 114 -37.05 -2.37 1.89
CA ILE A 114 -36.56 -1.55 0.80
C ILE A 114 -36.64 -2.38 -0.48
N ALA A 115 -37.63 -2.07 -1.30
CA ALA A 115 -37.68 -2.55 -2.67
C ALA A 115 -36.59 -1.82 -3.49
N SER A 116 -35.45 -2.45 -3.66
CA SER A 116 -34.50 -2.00 -4.67
C SER A 116 -35.01 -2.42 -6.04
N ASN A 117 -35.00 -1.52 -7.02
CA ASN A 117 -35.43 -1.82 -8.39
C ASN A 117 -34.64 -2.91 -9.08
N ASN A 118 -33.52 -3.36 -8.47
CA ASN A 118 -32.63 -4.41 -8.95
C ASN A 118 -32.49 -5.57 -7.96
N ALA A 119 -33.46 -5.79 -7.10
CA ALA A 119 -33.40 -6.84 -6.09
C ALA A 119 -34.18 -8.09 -6.51
N TYR A 120 -33.61 -9.25 -6.22
CA TYR A 120 -34.30 -10.52 -6.35
C TYR A 120 -35.13 -10.78 -5.08
N PHE A 121 -36.39 -11.14 -5.26
CA PHE A 121 -37.32 -11.47 -4.18
C PHE A 121 -37.36 -12.98 -4.02
N PHE A 122 -37.11 -13.46 -2.81
CA PHE A 122 -37.22 -14.87 -2.47
C PHE A 122 -38.47 -15.06 -1.58
N GLY A 123 -39.45 -15.77 -2.07
CA GLY A 123 -40.64 -16.14 -1.32
C GLY A 123 -41.92 -16.11 -2.14
N THR A 124 -42.98 -16.72 -1.63
CA THR A 124 -44.31 -16.67 -2.21
C THR A 124 -44.95 -15.33 -1.86
N LEU A 125 -45.51 -14.64 -2.84
CA LEU A 125 -46.35 -13.47 -2.63
C LEU A 125 -47.54 -13.86 -1.74
N GLY A 126 -47.43 -13.65 -0.43
CA GLY A 126 -48.56 -13.74 0.50
C GLY A 126 -49.50 -12.57 0.31
N GLN A 127 -50.77 -12.71 0.69
CA GLN A 127 -51.80 -11.66 0.55
C GLN A 127 -51.52 -10.38 1.36
N ASP A 128 -50.53 -10.38 2.22
CA ASP A 128 -50.05 -9.21 2.97
C ASP A 128 -48.83 -8.58 2.30
N TYR A 129 -49.03 -7.59 1.48
CA TYR A 129 -48.00 -6.79 0.80
C TYR A 129 -47.04 -6.03 1.76
N LYS A 130 -47.14 -6.24 3.06
CA LYS A 130 -46.35 -5.55 4.09
C LYS A 130 -45.14 -6.35 4.64
N LYS A 131 -45.00 -7.59 4.26
CA LYS A 131 -43.86 -8.43 4.67
C LYS A 131 -43.17 -9.04 3.44
N TRP A 132 -42.30 -8.27 2.83
CA TRP A 132 -41.36 -8.80 1.86
C TRP A 132 -40.18 -9.40 2.65
N ASP A 133 -40.14 -10.70 2.73
CA ASP A 133 -39.01 -11.39 3.35
C ASP A 133 -37.82 -11.36 2.38
N MET A 134 -36.77 -10.63 2.79
CA MET A 134 -35.46 -10.59 2.21
C MET A 134 -35.33 -10.34 0.70
N THR A 135 -34.98 -9.13 0.37
CA THR A 135 -34.50 -8.80 -0.98
C THR A 135 -32.98 -9.01 -1.05
N ALA A 136 -32.51 -9.63 -2.11
CA ALA A 136 -31.09 -9.76 -2.39
C ALA A 136 -30.78 -8.95 -3.66
N SER A 137 -29.79 -8.09 -3.58
CA SER A 137 -29.21 -7.43 -4.75
C SER A 137 -27.85 -8.04 -5.08
N GLU A 138 -27.46 -7.99 -6.35
CA GLU A 138 -26.12 -8.38 -6.74
C GLU A 138 -25.08 -7.55 -5.98
N GLY A 139 -24.10 -8.24 -5.42
CA GLY A 139 -23.00 -7.62 -4.72
C GLY A 139 -21.95 -7.10 -5.69
N LYS A 140 -20.85 -6.61 -5.15
CA LYS A 140 -19.70 -6.16 -5.94
C LYS A 140 -19.09 -7.33 -6.71
N LEU A 141 -18.79 -7.12 -7.98
CA LEU A 141 -17.95 -8.00 -8.76
C LEU A 141 -16.54 -7.99 -8.13
N GLY A 142 -16.00 -9.17 -7.86
CA GLY A 142 -14.61 -9.29 -7.44
C GLY A 142 -13.67 -8.97 -8.59
N ASN A 143 -12.51 -8.40 -8.30
CA ASN A 143 -11.48 -8.17 -9.30
C ASN A 143 -10.26 -9.08 -9.03
N PRO A 144 -10.11 -10.21 -9.72
CA PRO A 144 -9.00 -11.14 -9.51
C PRO A 144 -7.64 -10.56 -9.96
N ASP A 145 -7.63 -9.55 -10.82
CA ASP A 145 -6.41 -8.91 -11.33
C ASP A 145 -5.87 -7.82 -10.40
N LEU A 146 -6.54 -7.62 -9.26
CA LEU A 146 -6.12 -6.61 -8.30
C LEU A 146 -4.77 -6.98 -7.69
N THR A 147 -3.84 -6.01 -7.68
CA THR A 147 -2.49 -6.16 -7.15
C THR A 147 -2.09 -4.95 -6.32
N TRP A 148 -0.88 -4.94 -5.83
CA TRP A 148 -0.30 -3.89 -5.01
C TRP A 148 -0.43 -2.50 -5.64
N GLU A 149 -0.93 -1.55 -4.87
CA GLU A 149 -0.76 -0.14 -5.19
C GLU A 149 0.71 0.23 -5.04
N ARG A 150 1.30 0.89 -6.04
CA ARG A 150 2.73 1.24 -6.07
C ARG A 150 2.91 2.75 -6.03
N ALA A 151 3.57 3.23 -4.98
CA ALA A 151 4.01 4.61 -4.90
C ALA A 151 5.50 4.69 -5.27
N LYS A 152 5.83 5.50 -6.28
CA LYS A 152 7.20 5.81 -6.69
C LYS A 152 7.65 7.10 -6.05
N LYS A 153 8.80 7.09 -5.38
CA LYS A 153 9.36 8.24 -4.67
C LYS A 153 10.76 8.51 -5.16
N MET A 154 11.03 9.77 -5.47
CA MET A 154 12.37 10.23 -5.85
C MET A 154 12.73 11.44 -4.98
N ASN A 155 13.95 11.44 -4.45
CA ASN A 155 14.48 12.54 -3.68
C ASN A 155 15.88 12.89 -4.17
N ILE A 156 16.18 14.19 -4.23
CA ILE A 156 17.51 14.73 -4.47
C ILE A 156 17.79 15.72 -3.34
N GLY A 157 18.98 15.66 -2.77
CA GLY A 157 19.38 16.54 -1.67
C GLY A 157 20.87 16.79 -1.66
N ALA A 158 21.26 17.84 -0.96
CA ALA A 158 22.63 18.18 -0.67
C ALA A 158 22.77 18.40 0.85
N ASP A 159 23.85 17.87 1.41
CA ASP A 159 24.23 18.09 2.79
C ASP A 159 25.48 18.98 2.77
N ILE A 160 25.43 20.16 3.39
CA ILE A 160 26.52 21.15 3.39
C ILE A 160 26.83 21.54 4.83
N HIS A 161 28.11 21.45 5.21
CA HIS A 161 28.57 21.92 6.50
C HIS A 161 29.48 23.13 6.35
N PHE A 162 29.24 24.13 7.16
CA PHE A 162 30.04 25.35 7.22
C PHE A 162 30.80 25.42 8.54
N TRP A 163 31.96 26.10 8.53
CA TRP A 163 32.80 26.37 9.68
C TRP A 163 33.07 25.13 10.56
N ASP A 164 33.70 24.11 9.95
CA ASP A 164 34.00 22.85 10.63
C ASP A 164 32.78 22.19 11.28
N GLY A 165 31.63 22.29 10.61
CA GLY A 165 30.40 21.65 11.06
C GLY A 165 29.62 22.40 12.13
N ARG A 166 29.92 23.67 12.38
CA ARG A 166 29.12 24.51 13.30
C ARG A 166 27.73 24.80 12.78
N ILE A 167 27.60 24.93 11.45
CA ILE A 167 26.30 25.06 10.77
C ILE A 167 26.16 23.91 9.77
N LYS A 168 25.03 23.23 9.82
CA LYS A 168 24.69 22.09 8.96
C LYS A 168 23.34 22.34 8.30
N PHE A 169 23.31 22.19 6.99
CA PHE A 169 22.09 22.22 6.17
C PHE A 169 21.88 20.84 5.54
#